data_a48edd1ffa2a6a7540c196a2678c7e58
#
_entry.id   a48edd1ffa2a6a7540c196a2678c7e58
#
_cell.length_a   1.000
_cell.length_b   1.000
_cell.length_c   1.000
_cell.angle_alpha   90.00
_cell.angle_beta   90.00
_cell.angle_gamma   90.00
#
_symmetry.space_group_name_H-M   'P 1'
#
loop_
_entity.id
_entity.type
_entity.pdbx_description
1 polymer ?
#
loop_
_entity_poly.entity_id
_entity_poly.type
_entity_poly.pdbx_seq_one_letter_code
_entity_poly.pdbx_strand_id
1 'polypeptide(L)'
;MSDFIVEHLTKSVGDKTVFADLSFIIHQGDRIGIIGVNGTGKTTLLDVLSGRIGFDGDVSPFRTKNTYKIAYLTQEPDFDDSKTVLDTVLSSDLRETQLIREYELLLSHYDEASQARLEKVMAEMDSLNAWEIESQVKTVLSKLGLTDLNKTVAELSGGLRRRVQLAQVLLGNADLLLLDEPTNHLDIDTIEWLTTFLKNTKKSVLFITHDRYFLDNVATRIFELDRASLTEYQGNYQDYVRLKAEQDERDAALRHKKEQLYKQELAWMRRQPQARATKQQARINRFHDLKGDLANKIDDSELEINFETSRIGKKVINFENVSFSYPDKPILKDFNLLIQNKDRIGIVGDNGKGKSTLLNLIAGNLQADSGKVDIGETIRIGYFSQTIKGLDESKRVINFLQEVAEEAQTTSGMVSIAELLEQFLFPRNTHGTLIEKLSGGEKKRLYLLKILLQRPNVLLLDEPTNDLDIATLTVLEHFLQGFTGPVITVSHDRYFLDKVANKILAFEDSGIETFFGNYTDYLDEKAFLASSSAISLEKPKEKTEKIKENKKRMSYFEKQEWATIEEDIAGLEERIAAIEAEMLTCGSDFTKLSDLQKELDEKNDLLLEKYERYEYLSELEG
;
A
#
# COMPACT_ATOMS: atom_id res chain seq x y z
N MET A 1 19.71 17.95 -20.93
CA MET A 1 18.87 17.42 -19.86
C MET A 1 17.47 17.92 -20.10
N SER A 2 16.48 17.06 -19.99
CA SER A 2 15.05 17.39 -20.24
C SER A 2 14.33 17.46 -18.90
N ASP A 3 14.66 18.49 -18.10
CA ASP A 3 14.00 18.70 -16.83
C ASP A 3 12.64 19.38 -17.03
N PHE A 4 11.67 19.03 -16.18
CA PHE A 4 10.39 19.69 -16.10
C PHE A 4 10.38 20.56 -14.84
N ILE A 5 10.37 21.88 -15.04
CA ILE A 5 10.49 22.86 -13.96
C ILE A 5 9.13 23.52 -13.73
N VAL A 6 8.71 23.57 -12.46
CA VAL A 6 7.51 24.25 -12.01
C VAL A 6 7.92 25.39 -11.08
N GLU A 7 7.47 26.63 -11.34
CA GLU A 7 7.77 27.81 -10.54
C GLU A 7 6.48 28.55 -10.19
N HIS A 8 6.30 28.84 -8.91
CA HIS A 8 5.20 29.67 -8.38
C HIS A 8 3.80 29.18 -8.80
N LEU A 9 3.58 27.86 -8.87
CA LEU A 9 2.29 27.29 -9.25
C LEU A 9 1.26 27.50 -8.14
N THR A 10 0.16 28.16 -8.50
CA THR A 10 -0.98 28.40 -7.60
C THR A 10 -2.27 27.92 -8.27
N LYS A 11 -3.17 27.31 -7.46
CA LYS A 11 -4.48 26.86 -7.90
C LYS A 11 -5.51 26.97 -6.79
N SER A 12 -6.66 27.57 -7.13
CA SER A 12 -7.87 27.63 -6.29
C SER A 12 -9.03 26.94 -7.00
N VAL A 13 -9.90 26.32 -6.23
CA VAL A 13 -11.15 25.71 -6.71
C VAL A 13 -12.30 26.28 -5.87
N GLY A 14 -13.14 27.11 -6.49
CA GLY A 14 -14.11 27.92 -5.77
C GLY A 14 -13.41 28.87 -4.79
N ASP A 15 -13.84 28.86 -3.53
CA ASP A 15 -13.26 29.72 -2.47
C ASP A 15 -12.06 29.04 -1.75
N LYS A 16 -11.71 27.80 -2.12
CA LYS A 16 -10.63 27.04 -1.47
C LYS A 16 -9.35 27.12 -2.30
N THR A 17 -8.27 27.63 -1.72
CA THR A 17 -6.93 27.49 -2.28
C THR A 17 -6.48 26.05 -2.08
N VAL A 18 -6.21 25.36 -3.18
CA VAL A 18 -5.78 23.95 -3.18
C VAL A 18 -4.27 23.87 -2.96
N PHE A 19 -3.52 24.70 -3.67
CA PHE A 19 -2.09 24.91 -3.43
C PHE A 19 -1.68 26.33 -3.83
N ALA A 20 -0.63 26.82 -3.17
CA ALA A 20 -0.12 28.18 -3.35
C ALA A 20 1.40 28.15 -3.46
N ASP A 21 1.91 28.85 -4.46
CA ASP A 21 3.35 29.10 -4.65
C ASP A 21 4.22 27.82 -4.68
N LEU A 22 3.73 26.75 -5.32
CA LEU A 22 4.50 25.53 -5.44
C LEU A 22 5.65 25.70 -6.45
N SER A 23 6.85 25.31 -6.04
CA SER A 23 8.04 25.33 -6.89
C SER A 23 8.83 24.03 -6.68
N PHE A 24 9.07 23.30 -7.79
CA PHE A 24 9.83 22.03 -7.75
C PHE A 24 10.36 21.68 -9.14
N ILE A 25 11.29 20.72 -9.19
CA ILE A 25 11.93 20.26 -10.43
C ILE A 25 11.81 18.74 -10.50
N ILE A 26 11.40 18.23 -11.68
CA ILE A 26 11.43 16.81 -12.02
C ILE A 26 12.58 16.60 -12.99
N HIS A 27 13.60 15.86 -12.55
CA HIS A 27 14.73 15.51 -13.39
C HIS A 27 14.44 14.27 -14.26
N GLN A 28 15.19 14.11 -15.33
CA GLN A 28 15.04 12.94 -16.19
C GLN A 28 15.34 11.65 -15.42
N GLY A 29 14.37 10.72 -15.45
CA GLY A 29 14.46 9.44 -14.74
C GLY A 29 14.08 9.49 -13.26
N ASP A 30 13.63 10.64 -12.75
CA ASP A 30 13.08 10.73 -11.39
C ASP A 30 11.82 9.89 -11.23
N ARG A 31 11.68 9.26 -10.08
CA ARG A 31 10.47 8.55 -9.66
C ARG A 31 9.97 9.17 -8.37
N ILE A 32 8.93 9.99 -8.49
CA ILE A 32 8.43 10.84 -7.41
C ILE A 32 7.05 10.35 -6.99
N GLY A 33 6.91 9.94 -5.72
CA GLY A 33 5.63 9.63 -5.11
C GLY A 33 4.99 10.87 -4.49
N ILE A 34 3.71 11.14 -4.76
CA ILE A 34 2.95 12.21 -4.10
C ILE A 34 2.07 11.58 -3.02
N ILE A 35 2.22 12.07 -1.79
CA ILE A 35 1.41 11.66 -0.65
C ILE A 35 0.70 12.86 -0.02
N GLY A 36 -0.30 12.59 0.79
CA GLY A 36 -1.08 13.60 1.51
C GLY A 36 -2.49 13.09 1.79
N VAL A 37 -3.20 13.75 2.70
CA VAL A 37 -4.58 13.42 3.07
C VAL A 37 -5.50 13.56 1.86
N ASN A 38 -6.60 12.82 1.83
CA ASN A 38 -7.58 12.95 0.76
C ASN A 38 -8.22 14.35 0.75
N GLY A 39 -8.40 14.93 -0.45
CA GLY A 39 -8.93 16.29 -0.61
C GLY A 39 -7.89 17.41 -0.48
N THR A 40 -6.58 17.11 -0.38
CA THR A 40 -5.50 18.11 -0.40
C THR A 40 -5.15 18.62 -1.80
N GLY A 41 -5.68 17.99 -2.86
CA GLY A 41 -5.47 18.45 -4.23
C GLY A 41 -4.41 17.69 -5.02
N LYS A 42 -4.04 16.47 -4.62
CA LYS A 42 -3.06 15.63 -5.33
C LYS A 42 -3.44 15.40 -6.80
N THR A 43 -4.66 14.91 -7.07
CA THR A 43 -5.20 14.72 -8.43
C THR A 43 -5.28 16.06 -9.19
N THR A 44 -5.71 17.14 -8.51
CA THR A 44 -5.73 18.48 -9.10
C THR A 44 -4.33 18.93 -9.56
N LEU A 45 -3.29 18.58 -8.80
CA LEU A 45 -1.91 18.86 -9.20
C LEU A 45 -1.56 18.11 -10.49
N LEU A 46 -1.87 16.81 -10.61
CA LEU A 46 -1.63 16.05 -11.84
C LEU A 46 -2.46 16.60 -13.03
N ASP A 47 -3.72 16.99 -12.80
CA ASP A 47 -4.58 17.60 -13.81
C ASP A 47 -4.01 18.93 -14.33
N VAL A 48 -3.43 19.75 -13.45
CA VAL A 48 -2.79 21.01 -13.85
C VAL A 48 -1.47 20.74 -14.59
N LEU A 49 -0.65 19.80 -14.12
CA LEU A 49 0.61 19.43 -14.79
C LEU A 49 0.39 18.82 -16.17
N SER A 50 -0.71 18.06 -16.35
CA SER A 50 -1.09 17.48 -17.66
C SER A 50 -1.75 18.50 -18.61
N GLY A 51 -2.10 19.69 -18.12
CA GLY A 51 -2.80 20.71 -18.88
C GLY A 51 -4.31 20.48 -19.05
N ARG A 52 -4.92 19.52 -18.34
CA ARG A 52 -6.38 19.30 -18.34
C ARG A 52 -7.13 20.42 -17.64
N ILE A 53 -6.54 20.97 -16.59
CA ILE A 53 -7.07 22.09 -15.84
C ILE A 53 -6.04 23.23 -15.87
N GLY A 54 -6.51 24.45 -16.06
CA GLY A 54 -5.65 25.65 -16.02
C GLY A 54 -5.18 25.96 -14.59
N PHE A 55 -4.06 26.67 -14.49
CA PHE A 55 -3.52 27.25 -13.26
C PHE A 55 -4.06 28.67 -13.04
N ASP A 56 -3.85 29.24 -11.84
CA ASP A 56 -4.20 30.63 -11.53
C ASP A 56 -2.98 31.51 -11.82
N GLY A 57 -3.20 32.62 -12.53
CA GLY A 57 -2.17 33.57 -12.91
C GLY A 57 -2.00 33.75 -14.43
N ASP A 58 -1.32 34.82 -14.83
CA ASP A 58 -1.16 35.23 -16.24
C ASP A 58 0.13 34.65 -16.87
N VAL A 59 1.09 34.19 -16.06
CA VAL A 59 2.39 33.67 -16.52
C VAL A 59 2.42 32.17 -16.33
N SER A 60 2.86 31.45 -17.39
CA SER A 60 3.01 29.99 -17.29
C SER A 60 4.04 29.61 -16.22
N PRO A 61 3.65 28.78 -15.23
CA PRO A 61 4.55 28.27 -14.21
C PRO A 61 5.48 27.16 -14.73
N PHE A 62 5.31 26.72 -15.98
CA PHE A 62 6.03 25.58 -16.54
C PHE A 62 7.18 26.04 -17.42
N ARG A 63 8.39 25.51 -17.16
CA ARG A 63 9.56 25.67 -18.02
C ARG A 63 10.03 24.29 -18.47
N THR A 64 9.80 24.00 -19.72
CA THR A 64 10.16 22.72 -20.36
C THR A 64 10.44 22.91 -21.84
N LYS A 65 11.00 21.90 -22.49
CA LYS A 65 11.18 21.91 -23.93
C LYS A 65 9.83 21.83 -24.65
N ASN A 66 9.69 22.49 -25.80
CA ASN A 66 8.46 22.45 -26.61
C ASN A 66 8.09 21.03 -27.08
N THR A 67 9.04 20.09 -27.07
CA THR A 67 8.83 18.69 -27.49
C THR A 67 8.57 17.75 -26.31
N TYR A 68 8.47 18.27 -25.08
CA TYR A 68 8.27 17.47 -23.88
C TYR A 68 6.86 16.88 -23.87
N LYS A 69 6.77 15.55 -23.80
CA LYS A 69 5.50 14.82 -23.85
C LYS A 69 5.15 14.26 -22.48
N ILE A 70 3.89 14.46 -22.09
CA ILE A 70 3.33 13.95 -20.83
C ILE A 70 2.25 12.92 -21.18
N ALA A 71 2.29 11.75 -20.55
CA ALA A 71 1.20 10.78 -20.57
C ALA A 71 0.58 10.71 -19.19
N TYR A 72 -0.75 10.69 -19.12
CA TYR A 72 -1.50 10.74 -17.87
C TYR A 72 -2.49 9.60 -17.72
N LEU A 73 -2.32 8.81 -16.66
CA LEU A 73 -3.28 7.84 -16.16
C LEU A 73 -4.24 8.55 -15.21
N THR A 74 -5.44 8.83 -15.66
CA THR A 74 -6.48 9.51 -14.87
C THR A 74 -7.25 8.54 -14.00
N GLN A 75 -7.94 9.05 -12.97
CA GLN A 75 -8.76 8.23 -12.09
C GLN A 75 -9.95 7.59 -12.84
N GLU A 76 -10.59 8.33 -13.74
CA GLU A 76 -11.64 7.83 -14.63
C GLU A 76 -11.12 7.85 -16.08
N PRO A 77 -11.10 6.68 -16.77
CA PRO A 77 -10.69 6.61 -18.16
C PRO A 77 -11.66 7.33 -19.09
N ASP A 78 -11.12 8.19 -19.94
CA ASP A 78 -11.87 8.88 -21.01
C ASP A 78 -11.43 8.30 -22.36
N PHE A 79 -12.27 7.43 -22.92
CA PHE A 79 -12.00 6.72 -24.16
C PHE A 79 -13.09 6.96 -25.20
N ASP A 80 -12.70 6.80 -26.46
CA ASP A 80 -13.62 6.56 -27.56
C ASP A 80 -14.11 5.11 -27.47
N ASP A 81 -15.31 4.92 -26.94
CA ASP A 81 -15.93 3.63 -26.69
C ASP A 81 -16.09 2.76 -27.94
N SER A 82 -16.01 3.35 -29.14
CA SER A 82 -16.12 2.65 -30.42
C SER A 82 -14.82 1.94 -30.86
N LYS A 83 -13.69 2.26 -30.25
CA LYS A 83 -12.38 1.67 -30.59
C LYS A 83 -12.18 0.31 -29.94
N THR A 84 -11.36 -0.52 -30.60
CA THR A 84 -10.91 -1.78 -30.00
C THR A 84 -9.85 -1.53 -28.92
N VAL A 85 -9.62 -2.54 -28.08
CA VAL A 85 -8.53 -2.51 -27.08
C VAL A 85 -7.19 -2.25 -27.76
N LEU A 86 -6.90 -2.96 -28.85
CA LEU A 86 -5.66 -2.82 -29.62
C LEU A 86 -5.50 -1.39 -30.18
N ASP A 87 -6.56 -0.86 -30.78
CA ASP A 87 -6.55 0.50 -31.34
C ASP A 87 -6.32 1.57 -30.29
N THR A 88 -6.86 1.37 -29.09
CA THR A 88 -6.73 2.31 -27.98
C THR A 88 -5.33 2.28 -27.39
N VAL A 89 -4.78 1.09 -27.15
CA VAL A 89 -3.43 0.93 -26.58
C VAL A 89 -2.35 1.42 -27.56
N LEU A 90 -2.50 1.11 -28.86
CA LEU A 90 -1.56 1.51 -29.91
C LEU A 90 -1.97 2.82 -30.60
N SER A 91 -2.63 3.73 -29.91
CA SER A 91 -3.10 5.02 -30.46
C SER A 91 -2.00 6.06 -30.68
N SER A 92 -0.74 5.73 -30.43
CA SER A 92 0.42 6.62 -30.66
C SER A 92 0.64 6.90 -32.15
N ASP A 93 0.99 8.16 -32.49
CA ASP A 93 1.33 8.59 -33.87
C ASP A 93 2.69 8.11 -34.38
N LEU A 94 3.41 7.31 -33.57
CA LEU A 94 4.70 6.75 -34.01
C LEU A 94 4.52 5.74 -35.14
N ARG A 95 5.44 5.76 -36.11
CA ARG A 95 5.39 4.84 -37.24
C ARG A 95 5.51 3.39 -36.82
N GLU A 96 6.37 3.12 -35.85
CA GLU A 96 6.56 1.79 -35.25
C GLU A 96 5.24 1.24 -34.64
N THR A 97 4.50 2.04 -33.90
CA THR A 97 3.22 1.65 -33.30
C THR A 97 2.14 1.40 -34.33
N GLN A 98 2.11 2.21 -35.40
CA GLN A 98 1.19 2.01 -36.54
C GLN A 98 1.48 0.71 -37.26
N LEU A 99 2.77 0.38 -37.48
CA LEU A 99 3.19 -0.88 -38.11
C LEU A 99 2.83 -2.09 -37.26
N ILE A 100 3.04 -2.04 -35.93
CA ILE A 100 2.66 -3.12 -35.02
C ILE A 100 1.14 -3.35 -35.07
N ARG A 101 0.37 -2.27 -35.03
CA ARG A 101 -1.09 -2.35 -35.15
C ARG A 101 -1.52 -2.99 -36.49
N GLU A 102 -0.93 -2.56 -37.63
CA GLU A 102 -1.21 -3.11 -38.94
C GLU A 102 -0.81 -4.60 -39.04
N TYR A 103 0.32 -4.96 -38.45
CA TYR A 103 0.81 -6.33 -38.37
C TYR A 103 -0.17 -7.24 -37.58
N GLU A 104 -0.61 -6.84 -36.40
CA GLU A 104 -1.56 -7.61 -35.60
C GLU A 104 -2.94 -7.75 -36.28
N LEU A 105 -3.42 -6.70 -36.95
CA LEU A 105 -4.66 -6.76 -37.74
C LEU A 105 -4.55 -7.72 -38.91
N LEU A 106 -3.42 -7.72 -39.64
CA LEU A 106 -3.18 -8.63 -40.75
C LEU A 106 -3.04 -10.08 -40.29
N LEU A 107 -2.48 -10.33 -39.10
CA LEU A 107 -2.42 -11.66 -38.50
C LEU A 107 -3.79 -12.17 -38.06
N SER A 108 -4.61 -11.31 -37.47
CA SER A 108 -5.94 -11.71 -36.96
C SER A 108 -6.94 -12.01 -38.08
N HIS A 109 -6.74 -11.43 -39.29
CA HIS A 109 -7.60 -11.60 -40.49
C HIS A 109 -6.76 -12.06 -41.70
N TYR A 110 -5.86 -13.03 -41.46
CA TYR A 110 -4.97 -13.52 -42.50
C TYR A 110 -5.75 -14.18 -43.64
N ASP A 111 -5.50 -13.69 -44.88
CA ASP A 111 -5.91 -14.30 -46.15
C ASP A 111 -4.74 -14.27 -47.15
N GLU A 112 -4.81 -15.09 -48.23
CA GLU A 112 -3.75 -15.13 -49.25
C GLU A 112 -3.56 -13.78 -49.97
N ALA A 113 -4.59 -12.92 -50.00
CA ALA A 113 -4.51 -11.60 -50.61
C ALA A 113 -3.73 -10.61 -49.72
N SER A 114 -3.71 -10.81 -48.45
CA SER A 114 -3.00 -9.94 -47.49
C SER A 114 -1.51 -10.27 -47.34
N GLN A 115 -1.04 -11.42 -47.85
CA GLN A 115 0.34 -11.87 -47.72
C GLN A 115 1.38 -10.84 -48.19
N ALA A 116 1.20 -10.28 -49.37
CA ALA A 116 2.13 -9.28 -49.93
C ALA A 116 2.19 -7.99 -49.09
N ARG A 117 1.10 -7.64 -48.39
CA ARG A 117 1.07 -6.50 -47.50
C ARG A 117 1.76 -6.83 -46.16
N LEU A 118 1.55 -8.03 -45.64
CA LEU A 118 2.21 -8.53 -44.44
C LEU A 118 3.72 -8.54 -44.58
N GLU A 119 4.24 -9.06 -45.72
CA GLU A 119 5.68 -9.07 -46.01
C GLU A 119 6.29 -7.66 -46.06
N LYS A 120 5.57 -6.66 -46.61
CA LYS A 120 6.01 -5.27 -46.58
C LYS A 120 6.04 -4.68 -45.17
N VAL A 121 5.00 -4.92 -44.39
CA VAL A 121 4.93 -4.45 -42.98
C VAL A 121 6.06 -5.07 -42.17
N MET A 122 6.32 -6.37 -42.33
CA MET A 122 7.43 -7.05 -41.64
C MET A 122 8.79 -6.45 -42.01
N ALA A 123 9.03 -6.18 -43.32
CA ALA A 123 10.27 -5.55 -43.77
C ALA A 123 10.45 -4.12 -43.22
N GLU A 124 9.35 -3.34 -43.08
CA GLU A 124 9.40 -2.03 -42.46
C GLU A 124 9.65 -2.17 -40.92
N MET A 125 9.05 -3.14 -40.25
CA MET A 125 9.28 -3.44 -38.84
C MET A 125 10.75 -3.82 -38.58
N ASP A 126 11.36 -4.64 -39.44
CA ASP A 126 12.79 -4.97 -39.41
C ASP A 126 13.66 -3.71 -39.50
N SER A 127 13.33 -2.81 -40.42
CA SER A 127 14.11 -1.59 -40.65
C SER A 127 14.08 -0.61 -39.51
N LEU A 128 13.00 -0.61 -38.71
CA LEU A 128 12.75 0.28 -37.56
C LEU A 128 13.00 -0.39 -36.21
N ASN A 129 13.46 -1.64 -36.17
CA ASN A 129 13.57 -2.46 -34.97
C ASN A 129 12.25 -2.52 -34.15
N ALA A 130 11.11 -2.51 -34.82
CA ALA A 130 9.80 -2.46 -34.20
C ALA A 130 9.43 -3.75 -33.42
N TRP A 131 10.15 -4.86 -33.65
CA TRP A 131 9.94 -6.12 -32.93
C TRP A 131 10.21 -6.07 -31.43
N GLU A 132 11.17 -5.25 -30.99
CA GLU A 132 11.39 -5.02 -29.56
C GLU A 132 10.16 -4.35 -28.91
N ILE A 133 9.59 -3.36 -29.62
CA ILE A 133 8.39 -2.65 -29.14
C ILE A 133 7.19 -3.59 -29.14
N GLU A 134 7.03 -4.41 -30.17
CA GLU A 134 5.96 -5.41 -30.27
C GLU A 134 6.04 -6.43 -29.12
N SER A 135 7.23 -6.94 -28.82
CA SER A 135 7.45 -7.83 -27.68
C SER A 135 7.12 -7.16 -26.34
N GLN A 136 7.48 -5.89 -26.17
CA GLN A 136 7.10 -5.11 -24.98
C GLN A 136 5.57 -4.93 -24.90
N VAL A 137 4.91 -4.62 -26.02
CA VAL A 137 3.45 -4.48 -26.09
C VAL A 137 2.77 -5.78 -25.65
N LYS A 138 3.17 -6.93 -26.21
CA LYS A 138 2.62 -8.24 -25.82
C LYS A 138 2.84 -8.55 -24.35
N THR A 139 4.02 -8.25 -23.83
CA THR A 139 4.34 -8.44 -22.42
C THR A 139 3.44 -7.59 -21.52
N VAL A 140 3.28 -6.29 -21.82
CA VAL A 140 2.43 -5.38 -21.05
C VAL A 140 0.98 -5.84 -21.09
N LEU A 141 0.45 -6.17 -22.27
CA LEU A 141 -0.93 -6.64 -22.44
C LEU A 141 -1.20 -7.94 -21.68
N SER A 142 -0.30 -8.91 -21.81
CA SER A 142 -0.39 -10.19 -21.08
C SER A 142 -0.37 -10.00 -19.58
N LYS A 143 0.58 -9.19 -19.06
CA LYS A 143 0.72 -8.93 -17.61
C LYS A 143 -0.46 -8.15 -17.02
N LEU A 144 -1.11 -7.30 -17.81
CA LEU A 144 -2.34 -6.61 -17.42
C LEU A 144 -3.60 -7.45 -17.65
N GLY A 145 -3.47 -8.71 -18.11
CA GLY A 145 -4.59 -9.62 -18.34
C GLY A 145 -5.52 -9.19 -19.49
N LEU A 146 -4.98 -8.42 -20.46
CA LEU A 146 -5.69 -7.97 -21.65
C LEU A 146 -5.52 -9.02 -22.76
N THR A 147 -6.34 -10.06 -22.77
CA THR A 147 -6.24 -11.21 -23.68
C THR A 147 -7.04 -11.04 -24.96
N ASP A 148 -8.18 -10.33 -24.89
CA ASP A 148 -9.07 -10.14 -26.04
C ASP A 148 -8.93 -8.71 -26.59
N LEU A 149 -8.01 -8.56 -27.54
CA LEU A 149 -7.63 -7.26 -28.10
C LEU A 149 -8.63 -6.71 -29.12
N ASN A 150 -9.53 -7.57 -29.65
CA ASN A 150 -10.52 -7.22 -30.65
C ASN A 150 -11.82 -6.68 -30.05
N LYS A 151 -12.04 -6.85 -28.73
CA LYS A 151 -13.21 -6.27 -28.06
C LYS A 151 -13.18 -4.76 -28.12
N THR A 152 -14.39 -4.17 -28.21
CA THR A 152 -14.55 -2.72 -28.07
C THR A 152 -14.40 -2.29 -26.60
N VAL A 153 -13.91 -1.08 -26.39
CA VAL A 153 -13.74 -0.53 -25.04
C VAL A 153 -15.10 -0.44 -24.30
N ALA A 154 -16.20 -0.25 -25.04
CA ALA A 154 -17.57 -0.25 -24.50
C ALA A 154 -17.96 -1.55 -23.77
N GLU A 155 -17.44 -2.68 -24.22
CA GLU A 155 -17.76 -4.01 -23.68
C GLU A 155 -16.97 -4.36 -22.41
N LEU A 156 -16.01 -3.53 -22.03
CA LEU A 156 -15.11 -3.79 -20.92
C LEU A 156 -15.70 -3.35 -19.56
N SER A 157 -15.41 -4.12 -18.53
CA SER A 157 -15.64 -3.67 -17.15
C SER A 157 -14.76 -2.46 -16.80
N GLY A 158 -15.17 -1.67 -15.78
CA GLY A 158 -14.41 -0.50 -15.33
C GLY A 158 -12.95 -0.83 -15.00
N GLY A 159 -12.69 -1.96 -14.35
CA GLY A 159 -11.33 -2.41 -14.04
C GLY A 159 -10.50 -2.74 -15.29
N LEU A 160 -11.11 -3.39 -16.30
CA LEU A 160 -10.43 -3.65 -17.58
C LEU A 160 -10.17 -2.36 -18.36
N ARG A 161 -11.13 -1.43 -18.39
CA ARG A 161 -10.92 -0.10 -18.99
C ARG A 161 -9.70 0.61 -18.40
N ARG A 162 -9.56 0.56 -17.06
CA ARG A 162 -8.42 1.16 -16.37
C ARG A 162 -7.09 0.48 -16.74
N ARG A 163 -7.08 -0.85 -16.86
CA ARG A 163 -5.90 -1.60 -17.33
C ARG A 163 -5.52 -1.26 -18.77
N VAL A 164 -6.50 -1.02 -19.66
CA VAL A 164 -6.27 -0.54 -21.02
C VAL A 164 -5.61 0.84 -21.01
N GLN A 165 -6.09 1.77 -20.16
CA GLN A 165 -5.49 3.09 -20.02
C GLN A 165 -4.06 3.01 -19.49
N LEU A 166 -3.82 2.16 -18.48
CA LEU A 166 -2.48 1.94 -17.95
C LEU A 166 -1.55 1.41 -19.05
N ALA A 167 -1.98 0.41 -19.84
CA ALA A 167 -1.21 -0.08 -20.99
C ALA A 167 -0.87 1.03 -21.97
N GLN A 168 -1.85 1.86 -22.35
CA GLN A 168 -1.67 3.00 -23.26
C GLN A 168 -0.63 4.00 -22.73
N VAL A 169 -0.68 4.35 -21.45
CA VAL A 169 0.24 5.29 -20.79
C VAL A 169 1.66 4.71 -20.72
N LEU A 170 1.80 3.44 -20.35
CA LEU A 170 3.12 2.79 -20.20
C LEU A 170 3.82 2.64 -21.57
N LEU A 171 3.06 2.28 -22.62
CA LEU A 171 3.55 2.06 -23.97
C LEU A 171 3.69 3.36 -24.78
N GLY A 172 3.02 4.43 -24.36
CA GLY A 172 3.06 5.73 -25.03
C GLY A 172 4.46 6.34 -25.07
N ASN A 173 4.74 7.17 -26.08
CA ASN A 173 6.00 7.92 -26.18
C ASN A 173 5.91 9.21 -25.37
N ALA A 174 6.23 9.12 -24.08
CA ALA A 174 6.22 10.25 -23.17
C ALA A 174 7.55 10.37 -22.43
N ASP A 175 7.95 11.60 -22.09
CA ASP A 175 9.11 11.92 -21.25
C ASP A 175 8.74 11.81 -19.75
N LEU A 176 7.48 12.14 -19.41
CA LEU A 176 6.94 12.10 -18.07
C LEU A 176 5.63 11.29 -18.02
N LEU A 177 5.57 10.33 -17.13
CA LEU A 177 4.37 9.60 -16.80
C LEU A 177 3.75 10.21 -15.55
N LEU A 178 2.49 10.65 -15.64
CA LEU A 178 1.67 11.03 -14.50
C LEU A 178 0.71 9.87 -14.22
N LEU A 179 0.78 9.29 -13.02
CA LEU A 179 -0.01 8.11 -12.66
C LEU A 179 -0.85 8.41 -11.42
N ASP A 180 -2.17 8.44 -11.57
CA ASP A 180 -3.09 8.63 -10.45
C ASP A 180 -3.63 7.27 -9.98
N GLU A 181 -3.21 6.80 -8.80
CA GLU A 181 -3.54 5.52 -8.19
C GLU A 181 -3.35 4.32 -9.15
N PRO A 182 -2.14 4.08 -9.68
CA PRO A 182 -1.90 3.04 -10.68
C PRO A 182 -2.04 1.61 -10.14
N THR A 183 -1.99 1.42 -8.83
CA THR A 183 -2.08 0.12 -8.16
C THR A 183 -3.52 -0.31 -7.86
N ASN A 184 -4.50 0.62 -7.91
CA ASN A 184 -5.88 0.31 -7.62
C ASN A 184 -6.47 -0.71 -8.60
N HIS A 185 -7.20 -1.70 -8.06
CA HIS A 185 -7.83 -2.79 -8.81
C HIS A 185 -6.87 -3.76 -9.52
N LEU A 186 -5.57 -3.67 -9.23
CA LEU A 186 -4.59 -4.65 -9.67
C LEU A 186 -4.40 -5.73 -8.59
N ASP A 187 -4.11 -6.95 -9.01
CA ASP A 187 -3.65 -8.01 -8.12
C ASP A 187 -2.16 -7.85 -7.79
N ILE A 188 -1.72 -8.55 -6.78
CA ILE A 188 -0.36 -8.41 -6.23
C ILE A 188 0.71 -8.71 -7.29
N ASP A 189 0.51 -9.74 -8.12
CA ASP A 189 1.47 -10.12 -9.16
C ASP A 189 1.61 -9.04 -10.23
N THR A 190 0.50 -8.41 -10.60
CA THR A 190 0.48 -7.27 -11.53
C THR A 190 1.15 -6.03 -10.92
N ILE A 191 0.96 -5.77 -9.62
CA ILE A 191 1.64 -4.66 -8.90
C ILE A 191 3.15 -4.90 -8.85
N GLU A 192 3.62 -6.13 -8.59
CA GLU A 192 5.05 -6.47 -8.60
C GLU A 192 5.68 -6.26 -9.98
N TRP A 193 4.99 -6.73 -11.02
CA TRP A 193 5.43 -6.49 -12.38
C TRP A 193 5.50 -5.00 -12.71
N LEU A 194 4.46 -4.21 -12.36
CA LEU A 194 4.42 -2.76 -12.59
C LEU A 194 5.57 -2.06 -11.83
N THR A 195 5.80 -2.46 -10.59
CA THR A 195 6.93 -1.99 -9.77
C THR A 195 8.26 -2.19 -10.49
N THR A 196 8.49 -3.40 -11.00
CA THR A 196 9.71 -3.76 -11.73
C THR A 196 9.83 -2.99 -13.04
N PHE A 197 8.72 -2.83 -13.77
CA PHE A 197 8.66 -2.07 -15.02
C PHE A 197 9.04 -0.60 -14.78
N LEU A 198 8.46 0.04 -13.75
CA LEU A 198 8.73 1.45 -13.44
C LEU A 198 10.14 1.68 -12.85
N LYS A 199 10.71 0.71 -12.16
CA LYS A 199 12.13 0.76 -11.73
C LYS A 199 13.10 0.80 -12.91
N ASN A 200 12.77 0.08 -13.98
CA ASN A 200 13.64 -0.09 -15.14
C ASN A 200 13.39 0.94 -16.25
N THR A 201 12.31 1.72 -16.18
CA THR A 201 12.02 2.75 -17.19
C THR A 201 13.00 3.91 -17.11
N LYS A 202 13.33 4.47 -18.29
CA LYS A 202 14.15 5.71 -18.40
C LYS A 202 13.30 6.98 -18.35
N LYS A 203 11.97 6.84 -18.38
CA LYS A 203 11.03 7.95 -18.29
C LYS A 203 10.98 8.49 -16.86
N SER A 204 10.70 9.77 -16.71
CA SER A 204 10.37 10.33 -15.40
C SER A 204 8.96 9.90 -15.00
N VAL A 205 8.74 9.61 -13.74
CA VAL A 205 7.44 9.15 -13.22
C VAL A 205 7.06 10.01 -12.02
N LEU A 206 5.86 10.58 -12.08
CA LEU A 206 5.23 11.26 -10.95
C LEU A 206 3.91 10.54 -10.66
N PHE A 207 3.76 9.99 -9.47
CA PHE A 207 2.61 9.14 -9.18
C PHE A 207 2.00 9.42 -7.81
N ILE A 208 0.68 9.29 -7.75
CA ILE A 208 -0.09 9.29 -6.52
C ILE A 208 -0.42 7.83 -6.21
N THR A 209 -0.16 7.39 -4.99
CA THR A 209 -0.64 6.09 -4.51
C THR A 209 -0.73 6.06 -2.99
N HIS A 210 -1.63 5.23 -2.50
CA HIS A 210 -1.75 4.88 -1.09
C HIS A 210 -1.09 3.54 -0.75
N ASP A 211 -0.57 2.84 -1.77
CA ASP A 211 0.20 1.61 -1.63
C ASP A 211 1.63 1.92 -1.15
N ARG A 212 1.87 1.66 0.14
CA ARG A 212 3.16 1.92 0.79
C ARG A 212 4.29 1.04 0.26
N TYR A 213 3.98 -0.21 -0.12
CA TYR A 213 4.96 -1.11 -0.72
C TYR A 213 5.41 -0.59 -2.09
N PHE A 214 4.47 -0.11 -2.89
CA PHE A 214 4.77 0.49 -4.19
C PHE A 214 5.61 1.78 -4.03
N LEU A 215 5.24 2.66 -3.09
CA LEU A 215 6.02 3.85 -2.73
C LEU A 215 7.45 3.50 -2.33
N ASP A 216 7.61 2.51 -1.44
CA ASP A 216 8.91 2.10 -0.91
C ASP A 216 9.83 1.54 -1.99
N ASN A 217 9.25 0.81 -2.94
CA ASN A 217 9.99 0.15 -4.00
C ASN A 217 10.26 1.01 -5.23
N VAL A 218 9.38 1.94 -5.59
CA VAL A 218 9.47 2.72 -6.83
C VAL A 218 10.01 4.12 -6.59
N ALA A 219 9.59 4.80 -5.51
CA ALA A 219 9.96 6.19 -5.28
C ALA A 219 11.45 6.36 -4.95
N THR A 220 12.04 7.38 -5.54
CA THR A 220 13.38 7.89 -5.18
C THR A 220 13.28 9.22 -4.44
N ARG A 221 12.13 9.88 -4.55
CA ARG A 221 11.76 11.13 -3.85
C ARG A 221 10.28 11.08 -3.51
N ILE A 222 9.89 11.71 -2.42
CA ILE A 222 8.50 11.82 -2.00
C ILE A 222 8.13 13.29 -1.85
N PHE A 223 6.99 13.66 -2.42
CA PHE A 223 6.35 14.96 -2.27
C PHE A 223 5.15 14.83 -1.34
N GLU A 224 5.20 15.47 -0.19
CA GLU A 224 4.06 15.58 0.72
C GLU A 224 3.29 16.87 0.43
N LEU A 225 2.02 16.73 0.02
CA LEU A 225 1.11 17.85 -0.19
C LEU A 225 0.22 18.02 1.06
N ASP A 226 0.52 19.03 1.86
CA ASP A 226 -0.24 19.36 3.07
C ASP A 226 -0.49 20.88 3.15
N ARG A 227 -1.71 21.28 3.57
CA ARG A 227 -2.10 22.67 3.80
C ARG A 227 -1.67 23.64 2.69
N ALA A 228 -1.95 23.27 1.44
CA ALA A 228 -1.62 24.02 0.24
C ALA A 228 -0.10 24.24 -0.01
N SER A 229 0.76 23.53 0.70
CA SER A 229 2.22 23.55 0.53
C SER A 229 2.75 22.17 0.14
N LEU A 230 3.90 22.13 -0.51
CA LEU A 230 4.59 20.91 -0.93
C LEU A 230 5.91 20.83 -0.21
N THR A 231 6.12 19.71 0.49
CA THR A 231 7.39 19.40 1.15
C THR A 231 8.05 18.23 0.44
N GLU A 232 9.33 18.36 0.14
CA GLU A 232 10.11 17.33 -0.55
C GLU A 232 10.96 16.52 0.44
N TYR A 233 10.90 15.19 0.32
CA TYR A 233 11.72 14.25 1.06
C TYR A 233 12.54 13.41 0.08
N GLN A 234 13.84 13.27 0.33
CA GLN A 234 14.73 12.42 -0.45
C GLN A 234 14.66 10.98 0.07
N GLY A 235 14.58 10.01 -0.83
CA GLY A 235 14.52 8.60 -0.49
C GLY A 235 13.16 7.96 -0.77
N ASN A 236 12.96 6.75 -0.23
CA ASN A 236 11.76 5.94 -0.36
C ASN A 236 10.73 6.23 0.76
N TYR A 237 9.71 5.39 0.88
CA TYR A 237 8.67 5.57 1.89
C TYR A 237 9.19 5.40 3.34
N GLN A 238 10.12 4.47 3.58
CA GLN A 238 10.72 4.27 4.91
C GLN A 238 11.56 5.50 5.31
N ASP A 239 12.33 6.05 4.37
CA ASP A 239 13.08 7.31 4.59
C ASP A 239 12.14 8.47 4.91
N TYR A 240 11.02 8.59 4.18
CA TYR A 240 10.00 9.59 4.46
C TYR A 240 9.47 9.48 5.89
N VAL A 241 9.05 8.28 6.31
CA VAL A 241 8.51 8.06 7.66
C VAL A 241 9.53 8.48 8.73
N ARG A 242 10.80 8.10 8.56
CA ARG A 242 11.88 8.48 9.47
C ARG A 242 12.11 9.99 9.50
N LEU A 243 12.24 10.62 8.33
CA LEU A 243 12.50 12.07 8.21
C LEU A 243 11.31 12.89 8.72
N LYS A 244 10.09 12.43 8.49
CA LYS A 244 8.87 13.06 9.00
C LYS A 244 8.82 13.01 10.53
N ALA A 245 9.08 11.84 11.13
CA ALA A 245 9.14 11.71 12.58
C ALA A 245 10.20 12.64 13.21
N GLU A 246 11.39 12.72 12.63
CA GLU A 246 12.43 13.65 13.07
C GLU A 246 12.01 15.12 12.95
N GLN A 247 11.26 15.47 11.90
CA GLN A 247 10.71 16.81 11.70
C GLN A 247 9.64 17.12 12.75
N ASP A 248 8.70 16.21 12.96
CA ASP A 248 7.61 16.36 13.92
C ASP A 248 8.15 16.50 15.36
N GLU A 249 9.18 15.75 15.75
CA GLU A 249 9.87 15.92 17.03
C GLU A 249 10.53 17.32 17.18
N ARG A 250 11.19 17.79 16.12
CA ARG A 250 11.79 19.15 16.12
C ARG A 250 10.72 20.23 16.24
N ASP A 251 9.63 20.08 15.50
CA ASP A 251 8.52 21.04 15.51
C ASP A 251 7.80 21.03 16.87
N ALA A 252 7.60 19.87 17.48
CA ALA A 252 7.08 19.74 18.83
C ALA A 252 7.99 20.43 19.87
N ALA A 253 9.32 20.23 19.79
CA ALA A 253 10.28 20.87 20.67
C ALA A 253 10.29 22.42 20.50
N LEU A 254 10.19 22.89 19.25
CA LEU A 254 10.09 24.32 18.95
C LEU A 254 8.76 24.91 19.46
N ARG A 255 7.64 24.20 19.28
CA ARG A 255 6.33 24.57 19.80
C ARG A 255 6.35 24.68 21.32
N HIS A 256 6.91 23.68 22.01
CA HIS A 256 7.04 23.71 23.47
C HIS A 256 7.83 24.94 23.95
N LYS A 257 8.93 25.29 23.27
CA LYS A 257 9.69 26.51 23.56
C LYS A 257 8.86 27.79 23.33
N LYS A 258 8.08 27.87 22.22
CA LYS A 258 7.18 28.99 21.94
C LYS A 258 6.08 29.09 22.99
N GLU A 259 5.50 27.98 23.45
CA GLU A 259 4.50 27.97 24.53
C GLU A 259 5.07 28.44 25.87
N GLN A 260 6.27 28.03 26.23
CA GLN A 260 6.94 28.52 27.42
C GLN A 260 7.17 30.03 27.34
N LEU A 261 7.66 30.51 26.19
CA LEU A 261 7.84 31.95 25.95
C LEU A 261 6.52 32.69 26.02
N TYR A 262 5.44 32.16 25.40
CA TYR A 262 4.11 32.73 25.48
C TYR A 262 3.60 32.85 26.92
N LYS A 263 3.79 31.80 27.75
CA LYS A 263 3.42 31.82 29.18
C LYS A 263 4.18 32.92 29.94
N GLN A 264 5.47 33.10 29.64
CA GLN A 264 6.29 34.17 30.24
C GLN A 264 5.82 35.55 29.80
N GLU A 265 5.59 35.75 28.51
CA GLU A 265 5.10 37.04 27.97
C GLU A 265 3.66 37.36 28.43
N LEU A 266 2.79 36.34 28.57
CA LEU A 266 1.43 36.49 29.12
C LEU A 266 1.49 36.92 30.59
N ALA A 267 2.38 36.31 31.40
CA ALA A 267 2.57 36.72 32.81
C ALA A 267 3.09 38.14 32.90
N TRP A 268 3.97 38.55 32.00
CA TRP A 268 4.43 39.95 31.91
C TRP A 268 3.31 40.91 31.49
N MET A 269 2.51 40.59 30.51
CA MET A 269 1.35 41.36 30.05
C MET A 269 0.31 41.57 31.16
N ARG A 270 0.05 40.54 32.01
CA ARG A 270 -0.88 40.62 33.15
C ARG A 270 -0.43 41.54 34.29
N ARG A 271 0.89 41.85 34.38
CA ARG A 271 1.43 42.78 35.39
C ARG A 271 1.28 44.24 35.05
N GLN A 272 0.48 44.61 34.04
CA GLN A 272 0.20 45.99 33.60
C GLN A 272 1.52 46.81 33.43
N PRO A 273 2.29 46.60 32.40
CA PRO A 273 3.49 47.41 32.17
C PRO A 273 3.11 48.85 31.93
N GLN A 274 3.63 49.80 32.73
CA GLN A 274 3.40 51.21 32.58
C GLN A 274 3.94 51.67 31.20
N ALA A 275 3.09 52.32 30.41
CA ALA A 275 3.33 52.72 29.04
C ALA A 275 4.43 53.80 28.94
N ARG A 276 5.66 53.45 28.73
CA ARG A 276 6.73 54.37 28.20
C ARG A 276 7.89 53.55 27.63
N ALA A 277 7.91 53.31 26.36
CA ALA A 277 9.04 53.24 25.43
C ALA A 277 8.81 52.32 24.24
N THR A 278 9.40 52.60 23.09
CA THR A 278 9.40 51.83 21.81
C THR A 278 9.72 50.34 21.99
N LYS A 279 10.55 49.99 22.99
CA LYS A 279 10.87 48.57 23.35
C LYS A 279 9.68 47.79 23.90
N GLN A 280 8.71 48.44 24.55
CA GLN A 280 7.49 47.81 25.03
C GLN A 280 6.53 47.46 23.91
N GLN A 281 6.39 48.32 22.90
CA GLN A 281 5.54 48.08 21.74
C GLN A 281 6.06 46.90 20.91
N ALA A 282 7.36 46.80 20.71
CA ALA A 282 7.98 45.66 20.04
C ALA A 282 7.73 44.30 20.79
N ARG A 283 7.68 44.35 22.13
CA ARG A 283 7.36 43.17 22.95
C ARG A 283 5.89 42.79 22.91
N ILE A 284 5.00 43.77 22.88
CA ILE A 284 3.56 43.58 22.67
C ILE A 284 3.28 42.99 21.29
N ASN A 285 3.92 43.49 20.25
CA ASN A 285 3.78 42.93 18.90
C ASN A 285 4.24 41.50 18.84
N ARG A 286 5.41 41.19 19.42
CA ARG A 286 5.93 39.81 19.52
C ARG A 286 4.99 38.88 20.29
N PHE A 287 4.30 39.35 21.34
CA PHE A 287 3.28 38.59 22.04
C PHE A 287 2.08 38.28 21.14
N HIS A 288 1.62 39.27 20.34
CA HIS A 288 0.54 39.07 19.38
C HIS A 288 0.93 38.10 18.28
N ASP A 289 2.17 38.15 17.78
CA ASP A 289 2.71 37.23 16.78
C ASP A 289 2.79 35.79 17.35
N LEU A 290 3.34 35.64 18.56
CA LEU A 290 3.36 34.34 19.28
C LEU A 290 1.96 33.78 19.55
N LYS A 291 1.00 34.66 19.87
CA LYS A 291 -0.39 34.26 20.06
C LYS A 291 -1.03 33.81 18.75
N GLY A 292 -0.73 34.47 17.63
CA GLY A 292 -1.15 34.09 16.27
C GLY A 292 -0.59 32.73 15.88
N ASP A 293 0.72 32.54 16.06
CA ASP A 293 1.42 31.29 15.76
C ASP A 293 0.86 30.09 16.55
N LEU A 294 0.52 30.31 17.84
CA LEU A 294 -0.03 29.26 18.72
C LEU A 294 -1.53 29.04 18.55
N ALA A 295 -2.29 30.02 17.99
CA ALA A 295 -3.72 29.90 17.77
C ALA A 295 -4.07 28.92 16.63
N ASN A 296 -3.13 28.64 15.73
CA ASN A 296 -3.25 27.63 14.68
C ASN A 296 -3.03 26.19 15.20
N LYS A 297 -3.47 25.94 16.43
CA LYS A 297 -3.34 24.65 17.12
C LYS A 297 -4.25 23.62 16.45
N ILE A 298 -3.64 22.62 15.83
CA ILE A 298 -4.24 21.29 15.65
C ILE A 298 -3.69 20.44 16.78
N ASP A 299 -4.55 19.91 17.60
CA ASP A 299 -4.21 18.93 18.64
C ASP A 299 -3.89 17.61 17.93
N ASP A 300 -2.63 17.38 17.64
CA ASP A 300 -2.09 16.09 17.19
C ASP A 300 -1.89 15.16 18.41
N SER A 301 -2.85 15.13 19.34
CA SER A 301 -2.82 14.13 20.40
C SER A 301 -3.17 12.79 19.77
N GLU A 302 -2.20 11.88 19.70
CA GLU A 302 -2.42 10.46 19.45
C GLU A 302 -3.32 9.92 20.57
N LEU A 303 -4.61 9.86 20.30
CA LEU A 303 -5.57 9.23 21.21
C LEU A 303 -5.74 7.78 20.75
N GLU A 304 -5.33 6.85 21.60
CA GLU A 304 -5.62 5.43 21.43
C GLU A 304 -7.12 5.19 21.49
N ILE A 305 -7.73 4.93 20.32
CA ILE A 305 -9.15 4.60 20.24
C ILE A 305 -9.30 3.08 20.36
N ASN A 306 -9.58 2.63 21.58
CA ASN A 306 -9.95 1.24 21.80
C ASN A 306 -11.41 1.18 22.25
N PHE A 307 -12.31 0.68 21.39
CA PHE A 307 -13.71 0.46 21.76
C PHE A 307 -13.84 -0.78 22.66
N GLU A 308 -14.70 -0.69 23.67
CA GLU A 308 -15.07 -1.88 24.44
C GLU A 308 -15.85 -2.85 23.54
N THR A 309 -15.37 -4.08 23.44
CA THR A 309 -16.04 -5.15 22.69
C THR A 309 -16.84 -6.06 23.62
N SER A 310 -17.97 -6.58 23.13
CA SER A 310 -18.78 -7.54 23.88
C SER A 310 -18.06 -8.90 24.01
N ARG A 311 -18.35 -9.65 25.08
CA ARG A 311 -17.76 -10.98 25.32
C ARG A 311 -18.08 -11.95 24.17
N ILE A 312 -17.08 -12.67 23.71
CA ILE A 312 -17.16 -13.65 22.61
C ILE A 312 -16.89 -15.05 23.16
N GLY A 313 -17.64 -16.05 22.67
CA GLY A 313 -17.39 -17.46 22.94
C GLY A 313 -16.10 -17.98 22.28
N LYS A 314 -15.66 -19.19 22.65
CA LYS A 314 -14.44 -19.80 22.09
C LYS A 314 -14.55 -20.09 20.58
N LYS A 315 -15.70 -20.56 20.10
CA LYS A 315 -16.02 -20.80 18.68
C LYS A 315 -16.82 -19.59 18.19
N VAL A 316 -16.30 -18.91 17.18
CA VAL A 316 -16.93 -17.71 16.63
C VAL A 316 -17.73 -18.09 15.40
N ILE A 317 -17.07 -18.67 14.39
CA ILE A 317 -17.70 -19.10 13.14
C ILE A 317 -17.06 -20.43 12.72
N ASN A 318 -17.89 -21.40 12.31
CA ASN A 318 -17.43 -22.71 11.86
C ASN A 318 -18.05 -23.08 10.52
N PHE A 319 -17.21 -23.39 9.55
CA PHE A 319 -17.58 -23.92 8.23
C PHE A 319 -17.34 -25.41 8.23
N GLU A 320 -18.36 -26.21 7.93
CA GLU A 320 -18.30 -27.68 7.84
C GLU A 320 -18.70 -28.13 6.44
N ASN A 321 -17.74 -28.58 5.64
CA ASN A 321 -17.92 -29.10 4.28
C ASN A 321 -18.75 -28.16 3.39
N VAL A 322 -18.46 -26.86 3.44
CA VAL A 322 -19.23 -25.85 2.73
C VAL A 322 -18.83 -25.82 1.26
N SER A 323 -19.81 -25.93 0.38
CA SER A 323 -19.64 -25.72 -1.06
C SER A 323 -20.56 -24.61 -1.55
N PHE A 324 -20.05 -23.81 -2.47
CA PHE A 324 -20.79 -22.72 -3.11
C PHE A 324 -20.31 -22.51 -4.54
N SER A 325 -21.25 -22.36 -5.48
CA SER A 325 -20.98 -22.09 -6.89
C SER A 325 -21.92 -21.02 -7.45
N TYR A 326 -21.38 -20.18 -8.32
CA TYR A 326 -22.20 -19.41 -9.25
C TYR A 326 -22.58 -20.31 -10.44
N PRO A 327 -23.59 -19.98 -11.26
CA PRO A 327 -24.08 -20.83 -12.34
C PRO A 327 -22.97 -21.38 -13.25
N ASP A 328 -21.92 -20.59 -13.49
CA ASP A 328 -20.84 -20.93 -14.44
C ASP A 328 -19.48 -21.18 -13.75
N LYS A 329 -19.40 -21.06 -12.40
CA LYS A 329 -18.11 -21.13 -11.71
C LYS A 329 -18.23 -21.64 -10.28
N PRO A 330 -17.61 -22.79 -9.95
CA PRO A 330 -17.47 -23.23 -8.57
C PRO A 330 -16.47 -22.30 -7.84
N ILE A 331 -16.81 -21.90 -6.62
CA ILE A 331 -15.99 -21.01 -5.78
C ILE A 331 -15.43 -21.74 -4.57
N LEU A 332 -16.29 -22.49 -3.85
CA LEU A 332 -15.89 -23.27 -2.68
C LEU A 332 -16.30 -24.73 -2.90
N LYS A 333 -15.43 -25.65 -2.54
CA LYS A 333 -15.70 -27.10 -2.58
C LYS A 333 -15.22 -27.75 -1.29
N ASP A 334 -16.18 -28.33 -0.56
CA ASP A 334 -15.93 -29.04 0.72
C ASP A 334 -15.03 -28.26 1.69
N PHE A 335 -15.25 -26.93 1.73
CA PHE A 335 -14.41 -26.01 2.49
C PHE A 335 -14.70 -26.10 3.98
N ASN A 336 -13.63 -26.21 4.79
CA ASN A 336 -13.70 -26.26 6.23
C ASN A 336 -12.84 -25.14 6.82
N LEU A 337 -13.41 -24.35 7.73
CA LEU A 337 -12.71 -23.26 8.40
C LEU A 337 -13.30 -23.04 9.79
N LEU A 338 -12.44 -23.03 10.80
CA LEU A 338 -12.81 -22.63 12.15
C LEU A 338 -12.17 -21.28 12.47
N ILE A 339 -13.01 -20.28 12.75
CA ILE A 339 -12.57 -18.94 13.17
C ILE A 339 -12.71 -18.85 14.70
N GLN A 340 -11.61 -18.50 15.35
CA GLN A 340 -11.51 -18.37 16.80
C GLN A 340 -11.46 -16.89 17.23
N ASN A 341 -11.59 -16.65 18.53
CA ASN A 341 -11.75 -15.29 19.08
C ASN A 341 -10.59 -14.32 18.80
N LYS A 342 -9.38 -14.80 18.55
CA LYS A 342 -8.21 -13.92 18.32
C LYS A 342 -7.65 -14.03 16.92
N ASP A 343 -8.37 -14.70 16.01
CA ASP A 343 -7.88 -14.89 14.65
C ASP A 343 -7.81 -13.56 13.90
N ARG A 344 -6.70 -13.35 13.23
CA ARG A 344 -6.42 -12.25 12.32
C ARG A 344 -6.16 -12.84 10.95
N ILE A 345 -7.22 -12.97 10.15
CA ILE A 345 -7.15 -13.69 8.87
C ILE A 345 -7.02 -12.71 7.72
N GLY A 346 -5.91 -12.78 7.00
CA GLY A 346 -5.72 -12.14 5.71
C GLY A 346 -6.15 -13.07 4.58
N ILE A 347 -6.97 -12.62 3.66
CA ILE A 347 -7.41 -13.37 2.48
C ILE A 347 -6.72 -12.77 1.26
N VAL A 348 -5.97 -13.60 0.54
CA VAL A 348 -5.18 -13.20 -0.64
C VAL A 348 -5.49 -14.08 -1.85
N GLY A 349 -5.10 -13.64 -3.03
CA GLY A 349 -5.29 -14.36 -4.30
C GLY A 349 -5.79 -13.43 -5.40
N ASP A 350 -5.85 -13.95 -6.64
CA ASP A 350 -6.22 -13.19 -7.83
C ASP A 350 -7.64 -12.62 -7.78
N ASN A 351 -7.87 -11.61 -8.59
CA ASN A 351 -9.19 -11.04 -8.74
C ASN A 351 -10.18 -12.03 -9.36
N GLY A 352 -11.40 -12.09 -8.79
CA GLY A 352 -12.45 -13.00 -9.27
C GLY A 352 -12.33 -14.45 -8.80
N LYS A 353 -11.40 -14.80 -7.90
CA LYS A 353 -11.27 -16.15 -7.30
C LYS A 353 -12.33 -16.44 -6.22
N GLY A 354 -13.10 -15.46 -5.76
CA GLY A 354 -14.18 -15.65 -4.78
C GLY A 354 -13.91 -15.14 -3.38
N LYS A 355 -12.91 -14.30 -3.17
CA LYS A 355 -12.56 -13.69 -1.87
C LYS A 355 -13.75 -12.99 -1.21
N SER A 356 -14.39 -12.05 -1.92
CA SER A 356 -15.58 -11.33 -1.43
C SER A 356 -16.79 -12.26 -1.27
N THR A 357 -16.87 -13.38 -2.03
CA THR A 357 -17.90 -14.39 -1.86
C THR A 357 -17.78 -15.09 -0.51
N LEU A 358 -16.56 -15.44 -0.10
CA LEU A 358 -16.31 -16.00 1.23
C LEU A 358 -16.73 -15.03 2.34
N LEU A 359 -16.38 -13.74 2.23
CA LEU A 359 -16.83 -12.72 3.20
C LEU A 359 -18.35 -12.60 3.25
N ASN A 360 -19.05 -12.66 2.11
CA ASN A 360 -20.51 -12.62 2.06
C ASN A 360 -21.18 -13.87 2.64
N LEU A 361 -20.56 -15.05 2.52
CA LEU A 361 -21.02 -16.27 3.20
C LEU A 361 -20.84 -16.14 4.72
N ILE A 362 -19.71 -15.60 5.18
CA ILE A 362 -19.45 -15.31 6.61
C ILE A 362 -20.48 -14.28 7.14
N ALA A 363 -20.77 -13.24 6.37
CA ALA A 363 -21.72 -12.21 6.74
C ALA A 363 -23.20 -12.67 6.71
N GLY A 364 -23.46 -13.88 6.18
CA GLY A 364 -24.84 -14.39 6.01
C GLY A 364 -25.62 -13.74 4.85
N ASN A 365 -24.94 -12.97 3.99
CA ASN A 365 -25.55 -12.35 2.79
C ASN A 365 -25.78 -13.37 1.66
N LEU A 366 -25.06 -14.49 1.67
CA LEU A 366 -25.20 -15.62 0.76
C LEU A 366 -25.43 -16.90 1.55
N GLN A 367 -26.19 -17.83 0.98
CA GLN A 367 -26.39 -19.17 1.55
C GLN A 367 -25.51 -20.17 0.81
N ALA A 368 -24.92 -21.10 1.53
CA ALA A 368 -24.15 -22.19 0.94
C ALA A 368 -25.06 -23.16 0.18
N ASP A 369 -24.55 -23.74 -0.93
CA ASP A 369 -25.26 -24.77 -1.69
C ASP A 369 -25.31 -26.09 -0.92
N SER A 370 -24.25 -26.41 -0.18
CA SER A 370 -24.15 -27.59 0.70
C SER A 370 -23.21 -27.31 1.89
N GLY A 371 -23.27 -28.17 2.92
CA GLY A 371 -22.53 -27.99 4.15
C GLY A 371 -23.26 -27.08 5.16
N LYS A 372 -22.56 -26.71 6.23
CA LYS A 372 -23.13 -25.91 7.31
C LYS A 372 -22.19 -24.76 7.69
N VAL A 373 -22.75 -23.55 7.79
CA VAL A 373 -22.08 -22.40 8.39
C VAL A 373 -22.73 -22.15 9.75
N ASP A 374 -21.97 -22.32 10.82
CA ASP A 374 -22.44 -22.15 12.19
C ASP A 374 -21.82 -20.87 12.78
N ILE A 375 -22.68 -19.88 13.08
CA ILE A 375 -22.29 -18.57 13.63
C ILE A 375 -22.82 -18.50 15.06
N GLY A 376 -21.95 -18.15 16.00
CA GLY A 376 -22.31 -18.04 17.41
C GLY A 376 -23.40 -16.98 17.65
N GLU A 377 -24.41 -17.28 18.50
CA GLU A 377 -25.56 -16.42 18.78
C GLU A 377 -25.21 -15.02 19.29
N THR A 378 -24.04 -14.86 19.93
CA THR A 378 -23.55 -13.57 20.49
C THR A 378 -22.77 -12.76 19.49
N ILE A 379 -22.59 -13.25 18.26
CA ILE A 379 -21.76 -12.61 17.24
C ILE A 379 -22.49 -11.42 16.62
N ARG A 380 -21.77 -10.29 16.59
CA ARG A 380 -22.16 -9.06 15.92
C ARG A 380 -21.10 -8.75 14.87
N ILE A 381 -21.45 -8.97 13.62
CA ILE A 381 -20.54 -8.78 12.49
C ILE A 381 -20.59 -7.31 12.03
N GLY A 382 -19.45 -6.64 12.03
CA GLY A 382 -19.23 -5.37 11.33
C GLY A 382 -18.65 -5.68 9.95
N TYR A 383 -19.41 -5.43 8.88
CA TYR A 383 -18.95 -5.71 7.52
C TYR A 383 -18.69 -4.42 6.76
N PHE A 384 -17.42 -4.16 6.48
CA PHE A 384 -16.97 -3.10 5.59
C PHE A 384 -16.84 -3.67 4.18
N SER A 385 -17.86 -3.48 3.36
CA SER A 385 -17.90 -4.00 1.99
C SER A 385 -17.25 -3.04 1.00
N GLN A 386 -16.76 -3.57 -0.11
CA GLN A 386 -16.16 -2.81 -1.20
C GLN A 386 -17.07 -1.68 -1.72
N THR A 387 -18.38 -1.94 -1.79
CA THR A 387 -19.38 -0.95 -2.19
C THR A 387 -20.13 -0.45 -0.96
N ILE A 388 -20.11 0.86 -0.71
CA ILE A 388 -20.85 1.47 0.40
C ILE A 388 -22.36 1.36 0.14
N LYS A 389 -23.08 0.67 1.03
CA LYS A 389 -24.54 0.57 0.98
C LYS A 389 -25.15 1.30 2.17
N GLY A 390 -26.25 2.05 1.92
CA GLY A 390 -27.00 2.70 3.00
C GLY A 390 -26.35 3.97 3.56
N LEU A 391 -25.56 4.67 2.76
CA LEU A 391 -25.10 6.01 3.06
C LEU A 391 -26.18 6.99 2.59
N ASP A 392 -26.84 7.67 3.52
CA ASP A 392 -27.81 8.72 3.20
C ASP A 392 -27.08 10.04 2.93
N GLU A 393 -26.85 10.33 1.67
CA GLU A 393 -26.06 11.48 1.23
C GLU A 393 -26.70 12.83 1.57
N SER A 394 -28.01 12.86 1.88
CA SER A 394 -28.74 14.08 2.26
C SER A 394 -28.46 14.53 3.70
N LYS A 395 -27.83 13.69 4.51
CA LYS A 395 -27.55 13.96 5.92
C LYS A 395 -26.26 14.73 6.10
N ARG A 396 -26.13 15.39 7.27
CA ARG A 396 -24.86 15.98 7.72
C ARG A 396 -23.99 14.89 8.36
N VAL A 397 -22.67 15.02 8.21
CA VAL A 397 -21.67 14.08 8.73
C VAL A 397 -21.91 13.73 10.20
N ILE A 398 -22.05 14.74 11.08
CA ILE A 398 -22.25 14.49 12.51
C ILE A 398 -23.61 13.83 12.81
N ASN A 399 -24.69 14.25 12.15
CA ASN A 399 -26.03 13.69 12.38
C ASN A 399 -26.11 12.22 11.98
N PHE A 400 -25.44 11.84 10.89
CA PHE A 400 -25.37 10.46 10.41
C PHE A 400 -24.77 9.49 11.45
N LEU A 401 -23.77 9.95 12.19
CA LEU A 401 -23.17 9.13 13.25
C LEU A 401 -23.97 9.20 14.55
N GLN A 402 -24.55 10.35 14.88
CA GLN A 402 -25.40 10.51 16.07
C GLN A 402 -26.66 9.64 16.05
N GLU A 403 -27.15 9.23 14.88
CA GLU A 403 -28.22 8.23 14.77
C GLU A 403 -27.82 6.84 15.29
N VAL A 404 -26.52 6.53 15.29
CA VAL A 404 -26.00 5.25 15.80
C VAL A 404 -25.71 5.33 17.29
N ALA A 405 -25.09 6.42 17.73
CA ALA A 405 -24.75 6.67 19.11
C ALA A 405 -24.53 8.18 19.34
N GLU A 406 -24.93 8.70 20.50
CA GLU A 406 -24.63 10.07 20.90
C GLU A 406 -23.17 10.21 21.38
N GLU A 407 -22.64 9.18 22.00
CA GLU A 407 -21.27 9.07 22.52
C GLU A 407 -20.69 7.69 22.25
N ALA A 408 -19.38 7.61 22.07
CA ALA A 408 -18.66 6.36 21.89
C ALA A 408 -18.02 5.93 23.23
N GLN A 409 -18.25 4.69 23.63
CA GLN A 409 -17.58 4.11 24.78
C GLN A 409 -16.25 3.49 24.34
N THR A 410 -15.17 4.07 24.83
CA THR A 410 -13.80 3.61 24.60
C THR A 410 -13.20 3.06 25.90
N THR A 411 -12.06 2.38 25.81
CA THR A 411 -11.33 1.90 26.99
C THR A 411 -10.84 3.03 27.90
N SER A 412 -10.67 4.25 27.34
CA SER A 412 -10.28 5.47 28.06
C SER A 412 -11.47 6.27 28.61
N GLY A 413 -12.72 5.85 28.31
CA GLY A 413 -13.96 6.49 28.78
C GLY A 413 -14.94 6.82 27.66
N MET A 414 -15.92 7.70 27.97
CA MET A 414 -16.89 8.18 27.00
C MET A 414 -16.28 9.31 26.16
N VAL A 415 -16.32 9.16 24.84
CA VAL A 415 -15.80 10.12 23.86
C VAL A 415 -16.96 10.66 23.03
N SER A 416 -17.03 11.96 22.83
CA SER A 416 -18.09 12.58 22.00
C SER A 416 -17.90 12.21 20.52
N ILE A 417 -19.01 12.16 19.75
CA ILE A 417 -18.96 11.92 18.31
C ILE A 417 -18.12 12.98 17.57
N ALA A 418 -18.09 14.23 18.08
CA ALA A 418 -17.28 15.29 17.50
C ALA A 418 -15.76 15.03 17.67
N GLU A 419 -15.32 14.57 18.85
CA GLU A 419 -13.94 14.16 19.08
C GLU A 419 -13.55 12.94 18.25
N LEU A 420 -14.45 11.96 18.15
CA LEU A 420 -14.22 10.76 17.34
C LEU A 420 -14.08 11.10 15.83
N LEU A 421 -14.88 12.04 15.33
CA LEU A 421 -14.73 12.56 13.97
C LEU A 421 -13.37 13.23 13.76
N GLU A 422 -12.89 14.03 14.73
CA GLU A 422 -11.57 14.67 14.65
C GLU A 422 -10.45 13.62 14.61
N GLN A 423 -10.53 12.57 15.42
CA GLN A 423 -9.58 11.45 15.42
C GLN A 423 -9.56 10.69 14.10
N PHE A 424 -10.71 10.60 13.40
CA PHE A 424 -10.82 10.06 12.05
C PHE A 424 -10.60 11.11 10.96
N LEU A 425 -9.85 12.17 11.27
CA LEU A 425 -9.42 13.20 10.32
C LEU A 425 -10.57 13.98 9.66
N PHE A 426 -11.69 14.14 10.37
CA PHE A 426 -12.75 15.07 10.01
C PHE A 426 -12.64 16.35 10.86
N PRO A 427 -12.09 17.44 10.35
CA PRO A 427 -11.97 18.68 11.11
C PRO A 427 -13.36 19.25 11.44
N ARG A 428 -13.48 20.02 12.53
CA ARG A 428 -14.77 20.56 13.06
C ARG A 428 -15.60 21.30 12.03
N ASN A 429 -14.96 22.02 11.11
CA ASN A 429 -15.64 22.75 10.03
C ASN A 429 -16.37 21.83 9.04
N THR A 430 -15.99 20.55 8.93
CA THR A 430 -16.65 19.55 8.05
C THR A 430 -17.79 18.81 8.72
N HIS A 431 -17.94 18.83 10.05
CA HIS A 431 -18.99 18.09 10.76
C HIS A 431 -20.41 18.45 10.34
N GLY A 432 -20.63 19.72 9.97
CA GLY A 432 -21.90 20.22 9.48
C GLY A 432 -22.12 20.06 7.97
N THR A 433 -21.14 19.55 7.22
CA THR A 433 -21.22 19.39 5.77
C THR A 433 -22.14 18.22 5.41
N LEU A 434 -22.84 18.32 4.27
CA LEU A 434 -23.64 17.24 3.72
C LEU A 434 -22.72 16.13 3.18
N ILE A 435 -23.12 14.89 3.37
CA ILE A 435 -22.37 13.71 2.94
C ILE A 435 -22.16 13.67 1.43
N GLU A 436 -23.12 14.19 0.64
CA GLU A 436 -22.99 14.30 -0.82
C GLU A 436 -21.74 15.08 -1.28
N LYS A 437 -21.29 16.06 -0.45
CA LYS A 437 -20.13 16.92 -0.74
C LYS A 437 -18.80 16.31 -0.34
N LEU A 438 -18.80 15.15 0.32
CA LEU A 438 -17.60 14.44 0.69
C LEU A 438 -16.99 13.72 -0.52
N SER A 439 -15.67 13.65 -0.55
CA SER A 439 -14.94 12.80 -1.50
C SER A 439 -15.22 11.32 -1.25
N GLY A 440 -14.94 10.45 -2.22
CA GLY A 440 -15.12 9.00 -2.09
C GLY A 440 -14.38 8.41 -0.89
N GLY A 441 -13.14 8.82 -0.66
CA GLY A 441 -12.35 8.39 0.50
C GLY A 441 -12.92 8.87 1.84
N GLU A 442 -13.42 10.12 1.91
CA GLU A 442 -14.10 10.63 3.12
C GLU A 442 -15.40 9.87 3.39
N LYS A 443 -16.19 9.54 2.35
CA LYS A 443 -17.40 8.72 2.49
C LYS A 443 -17.07 7.33 3.05
N LYS A 444 -16.00 6.69 2.55
CA LYS A 444 -15.52 5.40 3.05
C LYS A 444 -15.08 5.46 4.51
N ARG A 445 -14.35 6.48 4.88
CA ARG A 445 -13.89 6.75 6.24
C ARG A 445 -15.06 6.97 7.21
N LEU A 446 -16.06 7.75 6.81
CA LEU A 446 -17.28 7.96 7.58
C LEU A 446 -18.08 6.66 7.76
N TYR A 447 -18.17 5.85 6.71
CA TYR A 447 -18.85 4.56 6.75
C TYR A 447 -18.14 3.55 7.67
N LEU A 448 -16.82 3.51 7.62
CA LEU A 448 -16.00 2.71 8.54
C LEU A 448 -16.29 3.11 10.00
N LEU A 449 -16.26 4.41 10.29
CA LEU A 449 -16.54 4.93 11.63
C LEU A 449 -17.95 4.53 12.12
N LYS A 450 -18.96 4.57 11.25
CA LYS A 450 -20.31 4.09 11.56
C LYS A 450 -20.32 2.62 11.98
N ILE A 451 -19.58 1.76 11.24
CA ILE A 451 -19.49 0.32 11.56
C ILE A 451 -18.86 0.13 12.95
N LEU A 452 -17.78 0.85 13.23
CA LEU A 452 -17.08 0.75 14.52
C LEU A 452 -17.95 1.21 15.71
N LEU A 453 -18.76 2.25 15.52
CA LEU A 453 -19.72 2.73 16.51
C LEU A 453 -20.81 1.71 16.86
N GLN A 454 -21.15 0.78 15.96
CA GLN A 454 -22.10 -0.31 16.22
C GLN A 454 -21.55 -1.37 17.18
N ARG A 455 -20.30 -1.24 17.64
CA ARG A 455 -19.60 -2.16 18.55
C ARG A 455 -19.65 -3.61 18.08
N PRO A 456 -19.18 -3.90 16.85
CA PRO A 456 -19.08 -5.27 16.40
C PRO A 456 -18.07 -6.03 17.25
N ASN A 457 -18.24 -7.35 17.34
CA ASN A 457 -17.24 -8.23 17.94
C ASN A 457 -16.54 -9.14 16.94
N VAL A 458 -16.94 -9.07 15.66
CA VAL A 458 -16.26 -9.66 14.49
C VAL A 458 -16.19 -8.59 13.41
N LEU A 459 -15.02 -8.39 12.80
CA LEU A 459 -14.84 -7.47 11.69
C LEU A 459 -14.55 -8.22 10.39
N LEU A 460 -15.32 -7.89 9.35
CA LEU A 460 -15.08 -8.30 7.97
C LEU A 460 -14.72 -7.06 7.17
N LEU A 461 -13.56 -7.06 6.55
CA LEU A 461 -13.04 -5.93 5.78
C LEU A 461 -12.75 -6.38 4.36
N ASP A 462 -13.50 -5.85 3.39
CA ASP A 462 -13.34 -6.17 1.97
C ASP A 462 -12.65 -5.00 1.25
N GLU A 463 -11.37 -5.15 0.96
CA GLU A 463 -10.48 -4.15 0.38
C GLU A 463 -10.54 -2.78 1.12
N PRO A 464 -10.30 -2.76 2.44
CA PRO A 464 -10.41 -1.52 3.23
C PRO A 464 -9.33 -0.50 2.85
N THR A 465 -8.24 -0.94 2.23
CA THR A 465 -7.10 -0.10 1.85
C THR A 465 -7.35 0.70 0.58
N ASN A 466 -8.30 0.26 -0.26
CA ASN A 466 -8.63 0.98 -1.49
C ASN A 466 -9.29 2.34 -1.18
N ASP A 467 -8.77 3.41 -1.78
CA ASP A 467 -9.25 4.81 -1.67
C ASP A 467 -9.11 5.45 -0.27
N LEU A 468 -8.51 4.76 0.72
CA LEU A 468 -8.14 5.37 2.00
C LEU A 468 -6.71 5.93 1.91
N ASP A 469 -6.52 7.14 2.42
CA ASP A 469 -5.18 7.74 2.51
C ASP A 469 -4.33 7.07 3.62
N ILE A 470 -3.02 7.23 3.52
CA ILE A 470 -2.04 6.62 4.43
C ILE A 470 -2.33 6.99 5.89
N ALA A 471 -2.74 8.24 6.16
CA ALA A 471 -3.06 8.67 7.51
C ALA A 471 -4.29 7.92 8.07
N THR A 472 -5.34 7.76 7.26
CA THR A 472 -6.52 6.98 7.62
C THR A 472 -6.19 5.50 7.82
N LEU A 473 -5.33 4.94 6.96
CA LEU A 473 -4.86 3.55 7.11
C LEU A 473 -4.10 3.36 8.42
N THR A 474 -3.27 4.32 8.82
CA THR A 474 -2.57 4.28 10.11
C THR A 474 -3.57 4.26 11.28
N VAL A 475 -4.60 5.11 11.26
CA VAL A 475 -5.67 5.12 12.27
C VAL A 475 -6.40 3.77 12.32
N LEU A 476 -6.74 3.19 11.15
CA LEU A 476 -7.38 1.89 11.07
C LEU A 476 -6.48 0.77 11.63
N GLU A 477 -5.21 0.75 11.30
CA GLU A 477 -4.23 -0.22 11.80
C GLU A 477 -4.12 -0.17 13.32
N HIS A 478 -3.96 1.02 13.90
CA HIS A 478 -3.94 1.21 15.35
C HIS A 478 -5.22 0.69 16.01
N PHE A 479 -6.38 1.02 15.43
CA PHE A 479 -7.65 0.50 15.92
C PHE A 479 -7.70 -1.03 15.88
N LEU A 480 -7.30 -1.65 14.74
CA LEU A 480 -7.32 -3.10 14.58
C LEU A 480 -6.35 -3.82 15.52
N GLN A 481 -5.21 -3.23 15.87
CA GLN A 481 -4.28 -3.77 16.87
C GLN A 481 -4.93 -3.86 18.27
N GLY A 482 -5.71 -2.86 18.65
CA GLY A 482 -6.45 -2.84 19.91
C GLY A 482 -7.76 -3.63 19.91
N PHE A 483 -8.26 -4.05 18.73
CA PHE A 483 -9.52 -4.76 18.62
C PHE A 483 -9.39 -6.19 19.14
N THR A 484 -10.26 -6.60 20.09
CA THR A 484 -10.13 -7.88 20.80
C THR A 484 -10.82 -9.06 20.09
N GLY A 485 -11.72 -8.81 19.16
CA GLY A 485 -12.41 -9.84 18.37
C GLY A 485 -11.63 -10.28 17.12
N PRO A 486 -12.07 -11.33 16.41
CA PRO A 486 -11.46 -11.74 15.15
C PRO A 486 -11.66 -10.71 14.05
N VAL A 487 -10.65 -10.59 13.20
CA VAL A 487 -10.66 -9.76 12.00
C VAL A 487 -10.40 -10.65 10.79
N ILE A 488 -11.27 -10.56 9.80
CA ILE A 488 -11.10 -11.23 8.52
C ILE A 488 -11.04 -10.13 7.45
N THR A 489 -9.93 -10.03 6.77
CA THR A 489 -9.70 -8.96 5.79
C THR A 489 -9.26 -9.51 4.44
N VAL A 490 -9.85 -9.00 3.38
CA VAL A 490 -9.32 -9.11 2.01
C VAL A 490 -8.54 -7.84 1.74
N SER A 491 -7.28 -7.94 1.37
CA SER A 491 -6.48 -6.77 0.98
C SER A 491 -5.36 -7.18 0.02
N HIS A 492 -4.97 -6.24 -0.83
CA HIS A 492 -3.77 -6.30 -1.66
C HIS A 492 -2.61 -5.47 -1.09
N ASP A 493 -2.83 -4.74 0.01
CA ASP A 493 -1.80 -3.98 0.73
C ASP A 493 -0.99 -4.91 1.64
N ARG A 494 0.27 -5.16 1.28
CA ARG A 494 1.19 -6.04 2.02
C ARG A 494 1.51 -5.49 3.40
N TYR A 495 1.76 -4.20 3.54
CA TYR A 495 2.02 -3.55 4.82
C TYR A 495 0.84 -3.70 5.79
N PHE A 496 -0.36 -3.56 5.28
CA PHE A 496 -1.56 -3.74 6.06
C PHE A 496 -1.71 -5.20 6.53
N LEU A 497 -1.53 -6.16 5.60
CA LEU A 497 -1.61 -7.59 5.94
C LEU A 497 -0.54 -8.01 6.94
N ASP A 498 0.71 -7.54 6.81
CA ASP A 498 1.79 -7.86 7.75
C ASP A 498 1.53 -7.33 9.16
N LYS A 499 0.89 -6.17 9.29
CA LYS A 499 0.54 -5.59 10.59
C LYS A 499 -0.70 -6.21 11.23
N VAL A 500 -1.66 -6.66 10.43
CA VAL A 500 -2.99 -7.05 10.92
C VAL A 500 -3.16 -8.56 10.97
N ALA A 501 -2.64 -9.32 9.99
CA ALA A 501 -2.88 -10.75 9.86
C ALA A 501 -1.83 -11.58 10.62
N ASN A 502 -2.29 -12.68 11.24
CA ASN A 502 -1.45 -13.75 11.79
C ASN A 502 -1.75 -15.11 11.16
N LYS A 503 -2.63 -15.12 10.16
CA LYS A 503 -3.05 -16.29 9.38
C LYS A 503 -3.47 -15.83 7.99
N ILE A 504 -2.97 -16.49 6.95
CA ILE A 504 -3.29 -16.17 5.56
C ILE A 504 -4.13 -17.30 4.95
N LEU A 505 -5.23 -16.94 4.29
CA LEU A 505 -6.00 -17.81 3.41
C LEU A 505 -5.70 -17.45 1.96
N ALA A 506 -4.92 -18.27 1.28
CA ALA A 506 -4.54 -18.06 -0.11
C ALA A 506 -5.51 -18.79 -1.05
N PHE A 507 -6.15 -18.02 -1.94
CA PHE A 507 -7.01 -18.55 -3.01
C PHE A 507 -6.14 -18.86 -4.22
N GLU A 508 -5.71 -20.12 -4.34
CA GLU A 508 -4.88 -20.61 -5.45
C GLU A 508 -5.71 -21.43 -6.44
N ASP A 509 -5.10 -21.86 -7.55
CA ASP A 509 -5.77 -22.72 -8.53
C ASP A 509 -6.02 -24.14 -7.98
N SER A 510 -5.22 -24.58 -7.02
CA SER A 510 -5.36 -25.84 -6.28
C SER A 510 -6.53 -25.82 -5.28
N GLY A 511 -7.01 -24.65 -4.90
CA GLY A 511 -8.03 -24.46 -3.86
C GLY A 511 -7.65 -23.34 -2.88
N ILE A 512 -8.20 -23.44 -1.66
CA ILE A 512 -7.89 -22.48 -0.59
C ILE A 512 -6.91 -23.14 0.37
N GLU A 513 -5.73 -22.55 0.48
CA GLU A 513 -4.68 -23.00 1.39
C GLU A 513 -4.58 -22.06 2.60
N THR A 514 -4.22 -22.63 3.74
CA THR A 514 -4.10 -21.88 5.00
C THR A 514 -2.67 -21.87 5.46
N PHE A 515 -2.11 -20.67 5.66
CA PHE A 515 -0.77 -20.44 6.18
C PHE A 515 -0.84 -19.75 7.53
N PHE A 516 0.06 -20.13 8.45
CA PHE A 516 0.18 -19.50 9.75
C PHE A 516 1.37 -18.55 9.74
N GLY A 517 1.13 -17.30 10.05
CA GLY A 517 2.09 -16.22 9.98
C GLY A 517 1.50 -14.98 9.29
N ASN A 518 2.33 -13.97 9.08
CA ASN A 518 1.97 -12.77 8.35
C ASN A 518 2.10 -12.99 6.82
N TYR A 519 1.92 -11.93 6.04
CA TYR A 519 1.98 -12.04 4.58
C TYR A 519 3.41 -12.26 4.06
N THR A 520 4.41 -11.68 4.71
CA THR A 520 5.83 -11.88 4.38
C THR A 520 6.23 -13.34 4.61
N ASP A 521 5.84 -13.94 5.74
CA ASP A 521 6.07 -15.36 6.02
C ASP A 521 5.46 -16.27 4.94
N TYR A 522 4.24 -15.95 4.48
CA TYR A 522 3.57 -16.68 3.38
C TYR A 522 4.37 -16.60 2.07
N LEU A 523 4.90 -15.42 1.72
CA LEU A 523 5.70 -15.26 0.50
C LEU A 523 7.01 -16.06 0.57
N ASP A 524 7.68 -16.06 1.73
CA ASP A 524 8.94 -16.77 1.95
C ASP A 524 8.71 -18.29 1.85
N GLU A 525 7.64 -18.80 2.47
CA GLU A 525 7.26 -20.21 2.36
C GLU A 525 6.93 -20.59 0.91
N LYS A 526 6.18 -19.76 0.19
CA LYS A 526 5.85 -19.96 -1.23
C LYS A 526 7.10 -19.97 -2.12
N ALA A 527 8.04 -19.06 -1.89
CA ALA A 527 9.31 -19.01 -2.60
C ALA A 527 10.16 -20.26 -2.34
N PHE A 528 10.20 -20.72 -1.09
CA PHE A 528 10.90 -21.94 -0.71
C PHE A 528 10.29 -23.19 -1.39
N LEU A 529 8.97 -23.33 -1.40
CA LEU A 529 8.27 -24.43 -2.07
C LEU A 529 8.49 -24.40 -3.60
N ALA A 530 8.47 -23.21 -4.21
CA ALA A 530 8.75 -23.05 -5.65
C ALA A 530 10.20 -23.44 -5.99
N SER A 531 11.18 -23.05 -5.16
CA SER A 531 12.58 -23.40 -5.36
C SER A 531 12.82 -24.90 -5.20
N SER A 532 12.18 -25.54 -4.24
CA SER A 532 12.30 -26.99 -3.99
C SER A 532 11.62 -27.82 -5.10
N SER A 533 10.51 -27.34 -5.67
CA SER A 533 9.85 -27.99 -6.81
C SER A 533 10.61 -27.80 -8.13
N ALA A 534 11.31 -26.67 -8.33
CA ALA A 534 12.17 -26.46 -9.50
C ALA A 534 13.38 -27.41 -9.51
N ILE A 535 13.95 -27.71 -8.34
CA ILE A 535 15.04 -28.67 -8.20
C ILE A 535 14.55 -30.10 -8.55
N SER A 536 13.28 -30.42 -8.37
CA SER A 536 12.70 -31.74 -8.71
C SER A 536 12.34 -31.94 -10.18
N LEU A 537 12.31 -30.90 -11.00
CA LEU A 537 11.89 -30.91 -12.43
C LEU A 537 13.05 -30.97 -13.43
N GLU A 538 14.29 -30.76 -13.01
CA GLU A 538 15.46 -31.07 -13.85
C GLU A 538 15.85 -32.55 -13.75
N LYS A 539 15.04 -33.41 -14.37
CA LYS A 539 15.54 -34.75 -14.76
C LYS A 539 16.41 -34.62 -16.00
N PRO A 540 17.71 -34.94 -15.94
CA PRO A 540 18.55 -34.98 -17.12
C PRO A 540 18.08 -36.11 -18.05
N LYS A 541 17.96 -35.81 -19.34
CA LYS A 541 17.81 -36.83 -20.38
C LYS A 541 18.98 -37.83 -20.26
N GLU A 542 18.65 -39.11 -20.07
CA GLU A 542 19.59 -40.21 -20.05
C GLU A 542 20.53 -40.19 -21.25
N LYS A 543 21.80 -39.88 -21.00
CA LYS A 543 22.91 -40.49 -21.73
C LYS A 543 23.51 -41.53 -20.79
N THR A 544 23.32 -42.78 -21.16
CA THR A 544 23.94 -43.93 -20.53
C THR A 544 25.46 -43.83 -20.62
N GLU A 545 26.08 -43.30 -19.57
CA GLU A 545 27.45 -43.61 -19.21
C GLU A 545 27.49 -43.89 -17.71
N LYS A 546 27.91 -45.09 -17.39
CA LYS A 546 28.12 -45.58 -16.02
C LYS A 546 29.15 -44.70 -15.31
N ILE A 547 28.66 -43.71 -14.54
CA ILE A 547 29.49 -43.02 -13.56
C ILE A 547 29.13 -43.59 -12.18
N LYS A 548 30.15 -44.17 -11.56
CA LYS A 548 30.10 -44.67 -10.19
C LYS A 548 29.65 -43.57 -9.26
N GLU A 549 28.57 -43.75 -8.50
CA GLU A 549 28.20 -42.94 -7.34
C GLU A 549 29.38 -42.93 -6.35
N ASN A 550 30.13 -41.84 -6.36
CA ASN A 550 31.00 -41.52 -5.23
C ASN A 550 30.10 -40.86 -4.18
N LYS A 551 29.58 -41.60 -3.21
CA LYS A 551 29.15 -41.07 -1.93
C LYS A 551 30.33 -40.23 -1.39
N LYS A 552 30.13 -38.90 -1.25
CA LYS A 552 31.10 -38.06 -0.57
C LYS A 552 31.20 -38.56 0.86
N ARG A 553 32.27 -39.28 1.15
CA ARG A 553 32.61 -39.71 2.52
C ARG A 553 33.29 -38.53 3.19
N MET A 554 32.95 -38.29 4.44
CA MET A 554 33.65 -37.32 5.29
C MET A 554 35.17 -37.52 5.17
N SER A 555 35.86 -36.40 4.96
CA SER A 555 37.34 -36.36 5.05
C SER A 555 37.81 -36.66 6.48
N TYR A 556 39.08 -36.98 6.65
CA TYR A 556 39.63 -37.23 7.98
C TYR A 556 39.48 -36.03 8.94
N PHE A 557 39.62 -34.78 8.43
CA PHE A 557 39.44 -33.56 9.19
C PHE A 557 37.97 -33.32 9.57
N GLU A 558 37.04 -33.61 8.67
CA GLU A 558 35.60 -33.47 8.93
C GLU A 558 35.11 -34.49 9.97
N LYS A 559 35.67 -35.70 10.02
CA LYS A 559 35.37 -36.69 11.07
C LYS A 559 35.90 -36.25 12.45
N GLN A 560 37.03 -35.58 12.49
CA GLN A 560 37.57 -35.07 13.74
C GLN A 560 36.76 -33.87 14.23
N GLU A 561 36.34 -33.01 13.33
CA GLU A 561 35.46 -31.87 13.62
C GLU A 561 34.06 -32.36 14.08
N TRP A 562 33.49 -33.39 13.42
CA TRP A 562 32.23 -34.00 13.82
C TRP A 562 32.25 -34.55 15.24
N ALA A 563 33.37 -35.13 15.66
CA ALA A 563 33.52 -35.67 17.01
C ALA A 563 33.56 -34.62 18.12
N THR A 564 33.85 -33.35 17.81
CA THR A 564 34.01 -32.26 18.80
C THR A 564 32.97 -31.17 18.68
N ILE A 565 32.21 -31.09 17.58
CA ILE A 565 31.34 -29.96 17.28
C ILE A 565 30.17 -29.84 18.27
N GLU A 566 29.64 -30.92 18.79
CA GLU A 566 28.59 -30.92 19.82
C GLU A 566 29.11 -30.39 21.17
N GLU A 567 30.36 -30.70 21.54
CA GLU A 567 31.01 -30.18 22.74
C GLU A 567 31.31 -28.67 22.58
N ASP A 568 31.72 -28.25 21.38
CA ASP A 568 31.98 -26.83 21.05
C ASP A 568 30.68 -26.02 21.12
N ILE A 569 29.57 -26.53 20.59
CA ILE A 569 28.25 -25.86 20.65
C ILE A 569 27.79 -25.72 22.10
N ALA A 570 27.83 -26.84 22.88
CA ALA A 570 27.44 -26.81 24.28
C ALA A 570 28.30 -25.84 25.12
N GLY A 571 29.61 -25.75 24.85
CA GLY A 571 30.49 -24.80 25.51
C GLY A 571 30.20 -23.32 25.16
N LEU A 572 29.78 -23.05 23.93
CA LEU A 572 29.34 -21.72 23.51
C LEU A 572 28.00 -21.33 24.17
N GLU A 573 27.04 -22.23 24.22
CA GLU A 573 25.75 -22.01 24.89
C GLU A 573 25.92 -21.74 26.39
N GLU A 574 26.79 -22.52 27.08
CA GLU A 574 27.08 -22.30 28.49
C GLU A 574 27.75 -20.93 28.72
N ARG A 575 28.62 -20.49 27.81
CA ARG A 575 29.26 -19.17 27.90
C ARG A 575 28.26 -18.03 27.64
N ILE A 576 27.36 -18.17 26.68
CA ILE A 576 26.29 -17.22 26.41
C ILE A 576 25.39 -17.07 27.65
N ALA A 577 24.95 -18.19 28.24
CA ALA A 577 24.15 -18.16 29.46
C ALA A 577 24.87 -17.50 30.64
N ALA A 578 26.19 -17.68 30.75
CA ALA A 578 27.00 -17.03 31.77
C ALA A 578 27.09 -15.50 31.55
N ILE A 579 27.26 -15.06 30.31
CA ILE A 579 27.30 -13.62 29.96
C ILE A 579 25.93 -12.98 30.24
N GLU A 580 24.83 -13.62 29.87
CA GLU A 580 23.47 -13.16 30.16
C GLU A 580 23.21 -13.03 31.67
N ALA A 581 23.67 -14.00 32.45
CA ALA A 581 23.57 -13.95 33.91
C ALA A 581 24.42 -12.81 34.51
N GLU A 582 25.60 -12.55 33.95
CA GLU A 582 26.48 -11.44 34.35
C GLU A 582 25.85 -10.08 34.02
N MET A 583 25.21 -9.93 32.84
CA MET A 583 24.45 -8.74 32.45
C MET A 583 23.31 -8.43 33.43
N LEU A 584 22.59 -9.44 33.91
CA LEU A 584 21.52 -9.27 34.91
C LEU A 584 22.03 -8.77 36.28
N THR A 585 23.31 -9.02 36.60
CA THR A 585 23.91 -8.63 37.88
C THR A 585 24.69 -7.30 37.83
N CYS A 586 25.01 -6.80 36.64
CA CYS A 586 25.85 -5.59 36.45
C CYS A 586 25.16 -4.25 36.81
N GLY A 587 23.87 -4.22 37.13
CA GLY A 587 23.17 -2.99 37.59
C GLY A 587 23.27 -1.83 36.58
N SER A 588 23.75 -0.66 36.98
CA SER A 588 23.80 0.57 36.18
C SER A 588 25.16 0.90 35.55
N ASP A 589 26.09 -0.04 35.48
CA ASP A 589 27.40 0.18 34.85
C ASP A 589 27.34 0.03 33.34
N PHE A 590 27.05 1.16 32.65
CA PHE A 590 26.83 1.22 31.21
C PHE A 590 28.03 0.76 30.36
N THR A 591 29.24 0.94 30.86
CA THR A 591 30.47 0.55 30.14
C THR A 591 30.65 -0.96 30.13
N LYS A 592 30.48 -1.60 31.27
CA LYS A 592 30.49 -3.07 31.36
C LYS A 592 29.36 -3.75 30.61
N LEU A 593 28.17 -3.14 30.61
CA LEU A 593 27.02 -3.66 29.88
C LEU A 593 27.26 -3.62 28.37
N SER A 594 27.89 -2.55 27.84
CA SER A 594 28.27 -2.44 26.43
C SER A 594 29.34 -3.44 26.02
N ASP A 595 30.30 -3.74 26.88
CA ASP A 595 31.35 -4.71 26.60
C ASP A 595 30.82 -6.15 26.62
N LEU A 596 29.95 -6.47 27.60
CA LEU A 596 29.28 -7.77 27.67
C LEU A 596 28.33 -7.98 26.49
N GLN A 597 27.64 -6.94 26.01
CA GLN A 597 26.79 -7.03 24.82
C GLN A 597 27.60 -7.37 23.57
N LYS A 598 28.77 -6.76 23.39
CA LYS A 598 29.65 -7.09 22.26
C LYS A 598 30.17 -8.53 22.34
N GLU A 599 30.55 -8.98 23.56
CA GLU A 599 30.99 -10.37 23.75
C GLU A 599 29.84 -11.35 23.48
N LEU A 600 28.60 -11.01 23.85
CA LEU A 600 27.39 -11.77 23.57
C LEU A 600 27.14 -11.89 22.08
N ASP A 601 27.19 -10.77 21.35
CA ASP A 601 26.97 -10.74 19.90
C ASP A 601 28.03 -11.57 19.16
N GLU A 602 29.32 -11.44 19.53
CA GLU A 602 30.42 -12.27 18.95
C GLU A 602 30.23 -13.77 19.23
N LYS A 603 29.72 -14.13 20.42
CA LYS A 603 29.50 -15.56 20.74
C LYS A 603 28.27 -16.13 20.03
N ASN A 604 27.22 -15.33 19.84
CA ASN A 604 26.06 -15.71 19.06
C ASN A 604 26.41 -15.94 17.58
N ASP A 605 27.24 -15.06 16.98
CA ASP A 605 27.70 -15.24 15.59
C ASP A 605 28.52 -16.53 15.43
N LEU A 606 29.41 -16.82 16.39
CA LEU A 606 30.18 -18.06 16.40
C LEU A 606 29.29 -19.31 16.60
N LEU A 607 28.26 -19.22 17.40
CA LEU A 607 27.31 -20.30 17.64
C LEU A 607 26.54 -20.61 16.35
N LEU A 608 26.09 -19.57 15.63
CA LEU A 608 25.41 -19.71 14.33
C LEU A 608 26.31 -20.43 13.30
N GLU A 609 27.56 -20.01 13.17
CA GLU A 609 28.54 -20.64 12.28
C GLU A 609 28.77 -22.12 12.61
N LYS A 610 28.81 -22.45 13.93
CA LYS A 610 28.96 -23.85 14.37
C LYS A 610 27.70 -24.69 14.09
N TYR A 611 26.49 -24.10 14.19
CA TYR A 611 25.26 -24.81 13.82
C TYR A 611 25.16 -25.08 12.31
N GLU A 612 25.50 -24.09 11.45
CA GLU A 612 25.56 -24.29 10.01
C GLU A 612 26.57 -25.39 9.63
N ARG A 613 27.71 -25.42 10.34
CA ARG A 613 28.72 -26.45 10.12
C ARG A 613 28.29 -27.84 10.61
N TYR A 614 27.58 -27.91 11.72
CA TYR A 614 26.97 -29.14 12.25
C TYR A 614 25.96 -29.72 11.25
N GLU A 615 25.09 -28.89 10.69
CA GLU A 615 24.09 -29.31 9.70
C GLU A 615 24.77 -29.88 8.44
N TYR A 616 25.78 -29.18 7.90
CA TYR A 616 26.58 -29.68 6.77
C TYR A 616 27.26 -31.03 7.06
N LEU A 617 27.83 -31.22 8.24
CA LEU A 617 28.51 -32.46 8.61
C LEU A 617 27.50 -33.58 8.86
N SER A 618 26.31 -33.29 9.39
CA SER A 618 25.25 -34.26 9.59
C SER A 618 24.70 -34.82 8.26
N GLU A 619 24.61 -33.98 7.22
CA GLU A 619 24.24 -34.40 5.86
C GLU A 619 25.28 -35.32 5.21
N LEU A 620 26.55 -35.23 5.61
CA LEU A 620 27.65 -36.10 5.12
C LEU A 620 27.75 -37.41 5.86
N GLU A 621 27.18 -37.56 7.06
CA GLU A 621 27.16 -38.78 7.85
C GLU A 621 26.01 -39.71 7.44
N GLY A 622 24.84 -39.17 6.98
CA GLY A 622 23.67 -39.91 6.51
C GLY A 622 23.85 -40.41 5.09
#